data_1db7c5215a99418d359800edbf1772dc
#
_entry.id   1db7c5215a99418d359800edbf1772dc
#
_cell.length_a   1.000
_cell.length_b   1.000
_cell.length_c   1.000
_cell.angle_alpha   90.00
_cell.angle_beta   90.00
_cell.angle_gamma   90.00
#
_symmetry.space_group_name_H-M   'P 1'
#
loop_
_entity.id
_entity.type
_entity.pdbx_description
1 polymer ?
#
loop_
_entity_poly.entity_id
_entity_poly.type
_entity_poly.pdbx_seq_one_letter_code
_entity_poly.pdbx_strand_id
1 'polypeptide(L)'
;MKPNITFILCCFLLLPNLSKSAEKKVYGLNEYVRLIDIDLEVPAKLDTGAETASLSARNIKYFKRHGERWVSFKLAIDGSHTRVIERPLEGIDQIKRRADDRGSHDRSLYSNRPAILLTVCMGEASRTIEVNLTDRSAFQFPLLIGSEALKRFDATIDPALRYAIGKPRCASIAQKAE
;
A
#
# COMPACT_ATOMS: atom_id res chain seq x y z
N MET A 1 -22.74 48.04 61.80
CA MET A 1 -22.11 47.86 60.47
C MET A 1 -21.94 46.39 60.25
N LYS A 2 -22.70 45.79 59.36
CA LYS A 2 -22.55 44.34 58.96
C LYS A 2 -21.98 44.28 57.55
N PRO A 3 -20.93 43.51 57.29
CA PRO A 3 -20.43 43.34 55.90
C PRO A 3 -21.26 42.33 55.15
N ASN A 4 -21.74 42.71 53.98
CA ASN A 4 -22.38 41.80 52.99
C ASN A 4 -21.29 41.04 52.27
N ILE A 5 -21.29 39.72 52.46
CA ILE A 5 -20.43 38.79 51.69
C ILE A 5 -21.21 38.39 50.45
N THR A 6 -20.84 38.95 49.31
CA THR A 6 -21.35 38.53 47.97
C THR A 6 -20.67 37.27 47.55
N PHE A 7 -21.39 36.15 47.52
CA PHE A 7 -20.93 34.86 47.04
C PHE A 7 -20.96 34.89 45.50
N ILE A 8 -19.79 35.03 44.86
CA ILE A 8 -19.65 34.87 43.39
C ILE A 8 -19.62 33.38 43.07
N LEU A 9 -20.76 32.87 42.58
CA LEU A 9 -20.90 31.51 42.08
C LEU A 9 -20.20 31.40 40.70
N CYS A 10 -18.98 30.91 40.70
CA CYS A 10 -18.21 30.67 39.49
C CYS A 10 -18.75 29.40 38.78
N CYS A 11 -19.68 29.60 37.81
CA CYS A 11 -20.19 28.54 36.96
C CYS A 11 -19.06 28.11 35.98
N PHE A 12 -18.31 27.09 36.35
CA PHE A 12 -17.37 26.41 35.42
C PHE A 12 -18.19 25.67 34.36
N LEU A 13 -18.34 26.29 33.18
CA LEU A 13 -18.89 25.64 31.99
C LEU A 13 -17.95 24.52 31.56
N LEU A 14 -18.24 23.29 31.96
CA LEU A 14 -17.65 22.07 31.42
C LEU A 14 -18.11 21.93 29.96
N LEU A 15 -17.34 22.49 29.03
CA LEU A 15 -17.51 22.22 27.60
C LEU A 15 -17.10 20.76 27.35
N PRO A 16 -18.01 19.89 26.88
CA PRO A 16 -17.61 18.56 26.48
C PRO A 16 -16.66 18.68 25.27
N ASN A 17 -15.41 18.24 25.45
CA ASN A 17 -14.52 18.02 24.33
C ASN A 17 -15.12 16.92 23.46
N LEU A 18 -15.82 17.29 22.39
CA LEU A 18 -16.20 16.37 21.32
C LEU A 18 -14.90 15.88 20.66
N SER A 19 -14.36 14.81 21.17
CA SER A 19 -13.31 14.07 20.48
C SER A 19 -13.89 13.58 19.15
N LYS A 20 -13.60 14.29 18.05
CA LYS A 20 -13.94 13.85 16.70
C LYS A 20 -13.13 12.61 16.43
N SER A 21 -13.74 11.43 16.64
CA SER A 21 -13.15 10.16 16.17
C SER A 21 -12.90 10.31 14.67
N ALA A 22 -11.67 10.16 14.26
CA ALA A 22 -11.35 10.15 12.84
C ALA A 22 -12.09 8.95 12.21
N GLU A 23 -13.05 9.23 11.35
CA GLU A 23 -13.81 8.22 10.64
C GLU A 23 -12.84 7.44 9.75
N LYS A 24 -12.75 6.12 9.94
CA LYS A 24 -11.92 5.26 9.10
C LYS A 24 -12.44 5.29 7.66
N LYS A 25 -11.53 5.48 6.73
CA LYS A 25 -11.88 5.51 5.31
C LYS A 25 -12.27 4.12 4.83
N VAL A 26 -13.45 4.01 4.20
CA VAL A 26 -13.92 2.77 3.60
C VAL A 26 -13.41 2.68 2.17
N TYR A 27 -12.76 1.55 1.87
CA TYR A 27 -12.24 1.18 0.55
C TYR A 27 -13.03 0.00 0.01
N GLY A 28 -13.13 -0.11 -1.30
CA GLY A 28 -13.71 -1.28 -1.95
C GLY A 28 -12.73 -2.48 -2.00
N LEU A 29 -13.23 -3.62 -2.44
CA LEU A 29 -12.40 -4.81 -2.68
C LEU A 29 -11.31 -4.58 -3.74
N ASN A 30 -11.58 -3.68 -4.69
CA ASN A 30 -10.66 -3.25 -5.73
C ASN A 30 -10.62 -1.73 -5.77
N GLU A 31 -9.43 -1.16 -5.94
CA GLU A 31 -9.22 0.29 -6.03
C GLU A 31 -8.21 0.65 -7.13
N TYR A 32 -8.30 1.88 -7.65
CA TYR A 32 -7.23 2.46 -8.45
C TYR A 32 -6.11 2.94 -7.54
N VAL A 33 -4.89 2.59 -7.92
CA VAL A 33 -3.67 2.87 -7.15
C VAL A 33 -2.64 3.50 -8.07
N ARG A 34 -2.00 4.59 -7.63
CA ARG A 34 -0.84 5.17 -8.31
C ARG A 34 0.43 4.81 -7.55
N LEU A 35 1.37 4.20 -8.24
CA LEU A 35 2.73 3.94 -7.78
C LEU A 35 3.58 5.17 -8.15
N ILE A 36 3.77 6.07 -7.16
CA ILE A 36 4.34 7.40 -7.39
C ILE A 36 5.78 7.30 -7.91
N ASP A 37 6.60 6.41 -7.32
CA ASP A 37 8.02 6.27 -7.66
C ASP A 37 8.28 5.80 -9.09
N ILE A 38 7.31 5.22 -9.74
CA ILE A 38 7.42 4.70 -11.11
C ILE A 38 6.41 5.30 -12.07
N ASP A 39 5.62 6.28 -11.56
CA ASP A 39 4.57 7.01 -12.29
C ASP A 39 3.61 6.10 -13.04
N LEU A 40 3.00 5.18 -12.32
CA LEU A 40 2.09 4.18 -12.86
C LEU A 40 0.78 4.13 -12.09
N GLU A 41 -0.35 4.21 -12.80
CA GLU A 41 -1.68 3.95 -12.24
C GLU A 41 -2.17 2.57 -12.68
N VAL A 42 -2.58 1.76 -11.71
CA VAL A 42 -3.08 0.39 -11.94
C VAL A 42 -4.27 0.08 -11.06
N PRO A 43 -5.18 -0.82 -11.48
CA PRO A 43 -6.13 -1.41 -10.57
C PRO A 43 -5.43 -2.38 -9.62
N ALA A 44 -5.82 -2.35 -8.36
CA ALA A 44 -5.31 -3.23 -7.32
C ALA A 44 -6.42 -4.00 -6.62
N LYS A 45 -6.13 -5.23 -6.20
CA LYS A 45 -6.97 -5.98 -5.27
C LYS A 45 -6.51 -5.64 -3.84
N LEU A 46 -7.45 -5.27 -2.98
CA LEU A 46 -7.23 -5.11 -1.54
C LEU A 46 -7.55 -6.44 -0.85
N ASP A 47 -6.54 -7.09 -0.27
CA ASP A 47 -6.63 -8.47 0.21
C ASP A 47 -6.24 -8.57 1.69
N THR A 48 -7.24 -8.59 2.57
CA THR A 48 -7.04 -8.70 4.02
C THR A 48 -6.49 -10.06 4.45
N GLY A 49 -6.57 -11.08 3.59
CA GLY A 49 -6.05 -12.43 3.83
C GLY A 49 -4.59 -12.61 3.40
N ALA A 50 -4.03 -11.68 2.63
CA ALA A 50 -2.61 -11.64 2.30
C ALA A 50 -1.88 -10.72 3.30
N GLU A 51 -0.70 -11.11 3.75
CA GLU A 51 0.11 -10.30 4.67
C GLU A 51 0.79 -9.16 3.90
N THR A 52 1.56 -9.48 2.85
CA THR A 52 2.38 -8.54 2.09
C THR A 52 1.70 -8.05 0.82
N ALA A 53 2.11 -6.88 0.32
CA ALA A 53 1.72 -6.41 -0.99
C ALA A 53 2.57 -7.07 -2.10
N SER A 54 2.03 -7.15 -3.33
CA SER A 54 2.68 -7.84 -4.44
C SER A 54 2.41 -7.16 -5.78
N LEU A 55 3.47 -6.83 -6.53
CA LEU A 55 3.42 -6.19 -7.85
C LEU A 55 3.82 -7.17 -8.95
N SER A 56 3.09 -7.14 -10.05
CA SER A 56 3.39 -7.96 -11.22
C SER A 56 4.67 -7.51 -11.91
N ALA A 57 5.70 -8.37 -11.86
CA ALA A 57 7.02 -8.11 -12.38
C ALA A 57 7.63 -9.34 -13.04
N ARG A 58 8.42 -9.13 -14.11
CA ARG A 58 9.15 -10.16 -14.83
C ARG A 58 10.58 -9.71 -15.10
N ASN A 59 11.42 -10.62 -15.53
CA ASN A 59 12.85 -10.38 -15.84
C ASN A 59 13.60 -9.80 -14.64
N ILE A 60 13.30 -10.33 -13.45
CA ILE A 60 13.85 -9.88 -12.18
C ILE A 60 15.32 -10.29 -12.11
N LYS A 61 16.24 -9.32 -11.91
CA LYS A 61 17.68 -9.53 -11.79
C LYS A 61 18.22 -8.79 -10.59
N TYR A 62 19.11 -9.44 -9.86
CA TYR A 62 19.79 -8.85 -8.71
C TYR A 62 21.15 -8.31 -9.12
N PHE A 63 21.55 -7.17 -8.60
CA PHE A 63 22.87 -6.57 -8.81
C PHE A 63 23.30 -5.73 -7.60
N LYS A 64 24.56 -5.27 -7.60
CA LYS A 64 25.09 -4.36 -6.59
C LYS A 64 25.36 -2.99 -7.23
N ARG A 65 25.02 -1.92 -6.50
CA ARG A 65 25.35 -0.54 -6.83
C ARG A 65 25.92 0.13 -5.58
N HIS A 66 27.15 0.62 -5.66
CA HIS A 66 27.85 1.25 -4.50
C HIS A 66 27.87 0.38 -3.23
N GLY A 67 27.99 -0.95 -3.39
CA GLY A 67 27.98 -1.91 -2.28
C GLY A 67 26.60 -2.36 -1.82
N GLU A 68 25.54 -1.63 -2.13
CA GLU A 68 24.16 -1.97 -1.80
C GLU A 68 23.54 -2.97 -2.76
N ARG A 69 22.58 -3.75 -2.27
CA ARG A 69 21.82 -4.70 -3.10
C ARG A 69 20.68 -3.98 -3.80
N TRP A 70 20.58 -4.23 -5.09
CA TRP A 70 19.55 -3.68 -5.96
C TRP A 70 18.84 -4.78 -6.75
N VAL A 71 17.65 -4.49 -7.23
CA VAL A 71 16.88 -5.32 -8.14
C VAL A 71 16.46 -4.51 -9.35
N SER A 72 16.59 -5.11 -10.54
CA SER A 72 16.00 -4.59 -11.79
C SER A 72 14.91 -5.54 -12.26
N PHE A 73 13.83 -4.96 -12.81
CA PHE A 73 12.69 -5.73 -13.30
C PHE A 73 11.93 -4.95 -14.38
N LYS A 74 11.03 -5.64 -15.07
CA LYS A 74 10.03 -5.04 -15.94
C LYS A 74 8.64 -5.34 -15.38
N LEU A 75 7.69 -4.43 -15.56
CA LEU A 75 6.30 -4.71 -15.20
C LEU A 75 5.72 -5.80 -16.10
N ALA A 76 4.95 -6.71 -15.52
CA ALA A 76 4.23 -7.76 -16.23
C ALA A 76 2.72 -7.47 -16.18
N ILE A 77 2.33 -6.30 -16.72
CA ILE A 77 0.93 -5.82 -16.75
C ILE A 77 0.36 -6.05 -18.14
N ASP A 78 1.05 -5.54 -19.15
CA ASP A 78 0.73 -5.72 -20.56
C ASP A 78 2.02 -5.69 -21.40
N GLY A 79 1.90 -5.82 -22.72
CA GLY A 79 3.04 -5.79 -23.63
C GLY A 79 3.72 -4.45 -23.79
N SER A 80 3.10 -3.35 -23.36
CA SER A 80 3.59 -1.97 -23.52
C SER A 80 4.63 -1.57 -22.46
N HIS A 81 4.60 -2.19 -21.28
CA HIS A 81 5.49 -1.88 -20.17
C HIS A 81 6.87 -2.54 -20.30
N THR A 82 7.69 -2.04 -21.24
CA THR A 82 9.01 -2.62 -21.55
C THR A 82 10.16 -1.97 -20.79
N ARG A 83 9.95 -0.82 -20.16
CA ARG A 83 10.98 -0.10 -19.40
C ARG A 83 11.52 -0.95 -18.26
N VAL A 84 12.85 -0.97 -18.10
CA VAL A 84 13.52 -1.55 -16.94
C VAL A 84 13.40 -0.57 -15.78
N ILE A 85 12.96 -1.08 -14.64
CA ILE A 85 12.86 -0.33 -13.38
C ILE A 85 13.94 -0.90 -12.45
N GLU A 86 14.67 -0.02 -11.78
CA GLU A 86 15.68 -0.39 -10.80
C GLU A 86 15.33 0.22 -9.45
N ARG A 87 15.44 -0.61 -8.39
CA ARG A 87 15.15 -0.19 -7.00
C ARG A 87 16.14 -0.84 -6.04
N PRO A 88 16.45 -0.17 -4.92
CA PRO A 88 17.10 -0.83 -3.79
C PRO A 88 16.30 -2.06 -3.37
N LEU A 89 17.01 -3.14 -3.04
CA LEU A 89 16.41 -4.36 -2.51
C LEU A 89 16.27 -4.21 -0.99
N GLU A 90 15.04 -4.20 -0.50
CA GLU A 90 14.74 -4.16 0.94
C GLU A 90 14.97 -5.53 1.58
N GLY A 91 14.42 -6.56 0.99
CA GLY A 91 14.50 -7.92 1.51
C GLY A 91 14.15 -9.00 0.48
N ILE A 92 14.03 -10.22 0.98
CA ILE A 92 13.50 -11.37 0.24
C ILE A 92 12.36 -11.96 1.07
N ASP A 93 11.15 -11.85 0.56
CA ASP A 93 9.96 -12.45 1.16
C ASP A 93 9.89 -13.93 0.85
N GLN A 94 9.59 -14.73 1.87
CA GLN A 94 9.30 -16.15 1.72
C GLN A 94 7.78 -16.36 1.72
N ILE A 95 7.20 -16.49 0.53
CA ILE A 95 5.75 -16.65 0.38
C ILE A 95 5.41 -18.13 0.24
N LYS A 96 4.54 -18.61 1.14
CA LYS A 96 4.05 -19.99 1.10
C LYS A 96 3.23 -20.21 -0.18
N ARG A 97 3.62 -21.20 -0.98
CA ARG A 97 2.90 -21.57 -2.20
C ARG A 97 1.64 -22.36 -1.87
N ARG A 98 0.58 -22.12 -2.61
CA ARG A 98 -0.61 -22.97 -2.59
C ARG A 98 -0.27 -24.32 -3.24
N ALA A 99 -1.04 -25.35 -2.91
CA ALA A 99 -0.82 -26.67 -3.48
C ALA A 99 -0.88 -26.67 -5.02
N ASP A 100 -1.80 -25.89 -5.58
CA ASP A 100 -2.05 -25.77 -7.02
C ASP A 100 -0.95 -24.98 -7.77
N ASP A 101 -0.18 -24.14 -7.07
CA ASP A 101 0.94 -23.36 -7.63
C ASP A 101 2.24 -24.19 -7.74
N ARG A 102 2.22 -25.44 -7.26
CA ARG A 102 3.38 -26.33 -7.28
C ARG A 102 3.37 -27.16 -8.56
N GLY A 103 4.27 -26.80 -9.49
CA GLY A 103 4.52 -27.66 -10.66
C GLY A 103 5.10 -29.01 -10.27
N SER A 104 4.95 -30.00 -11.14
CA SER A 104 5.40 -31.40 -10.91
C SER A 104 6.91 -31.54 -10.57
N HIS A 105 7.72 -30.54 -10.92
CA HIS A 105 9.18 -30.55 -10.71
C HIS A 105 9.66 -29.65 -9.57
N ASP A 106 8.84 -28.70 -9.09
CA ASP A 106 9.22 -27.78 -8.01
C ASP A 106 8.45 -28.12 -6.72
N ARG A 107 9.12 -28.85 -5.82
CA ARG A 107 8.59 -29.25 -4.52
C ARG A 107 8.75 -28.18 -3.43
N SER A 108 9.28 -27.00 -3.76
CA SER A 108 9.47 -25.94 -2.77
C SER A 108 8.14 -25.49 -2.20
N LEU A 109 8.05 -25.48 -0.87
CA LEU A 109 6.87 -24.97 -0.14
C LEU A 109 6.78 -23.44 -0.18
N TYR A 110 7.89 -22.76 -0.48
CA TYR A 110 8.01 -21.31 -0.48
C TYR A 110 8.55 -20.79 -1.80
N SER A 111 8.09 -19.60 -2.17
CA SER A 111 8.62 -18.78 -3.24
C SER A 111 9.38 -17.60 -2.62
N ASN A 112 10.66 -17.45 -2.97
CA ASN A 112 11.47 -16.30 -2.58
C ASN A 112 11.20 -15.16 -3.54
N ARG A 113 10.71 -14.02 -3.03
CA ARG A 113 10.38 -12.85 -3.84
C ARG A 113 11.15 -11.64 -3.35
N PRO A 114 11.85 -10.89 -4.23
CA PRO A 114 12.48 -9.65 -3.80
C PRO A 114 11.42 -8.63 -3.37
N ALA A 115 11.68 -7.96 -2.27
CA ALA A 115 10.86 -6.88 -1.73
C ALA A 115 11.54 -5.52 -1.95
N ILE A 116 10.75 -4.52 -2.30
CA ILE A 116 11.17 -3.13 -2.53
C ILE A 116 10.20 -2.20 -1.82
N LEU A 117 10.64 -0.97 -1.52
CA LEU A 117 9.75 0.08 -1.05
C LEU A 117 9.17 0.86 -2.24
N LEU A 118 7.87 1.10 -2.21
CA LEU A 118 7.16 1.96 -3.15
C LEU A 118 6.22 2.90 -2.42
N THR A 119 6.16 4.14 -2.89
CA THR A 119 5.17 5.12 -2.45
C THR A 119 3.88 4.92 -3.23
N VAL A 120 2.84 4.52 -2.51
CA VAL A 120 1.53 4.15 -3.04
C VAL A 120 0.51 5.22 -2.68
N CYS A 121 -0.25 5.67 -3.67
CA CYS A 121 -1.37 6.59 -3.49
C CYS A 121 -2.69 5.87 -3.76
N MET A 122 -3.62 5.94 -2.78
CA MET A 122 -5.02 5.50 -2.92
C MET A 122 -5.96 6.63 -2.52
N GLY A 123 -6.80 7.09 -3.44
CA GLY A 123 -7.60 8.31 -3.25
C GLY A 123 -6.68 9.52 -3.02
N GLU A 124 -6.69 10.08 -1.81
CA GLU A 124 -5.86 11.22 -1.39
C GLU A 124 -4.74 10.83 -0.42
N ALA A 125 -4.72 9.57 0.02
CA ALA A 125 -3.74 9.07 0.96
C ALA A 125 -2.52 8.49 0.25
N SER A 126 -1.32 8.89 0.68
CA SER A 126 -0.04 8.37 0.19
C SER A 126 0.73 7.71 1.33
N ARG A 127 1.26 6.50 1.09
CA ARG A 127 2.06 5.74 2.06
C ARG A 127 3.19 5.00 1.35
N THR A 128 4.36 4.98 1.95
CA THR A 128 5.43 4.07 1.51
C THR A 128 5.19 2.70 2.12
N ILE A 129 5.11 1.68 1.29
CA ILE A 129 4.86 0.30 1.67
C ILE A 129 5.89 -0.63 1.07
N GLU A 130 6.11 -1.77 1.71
CA GLU A 130 6.89 -2.86 1.15
C GLU A 130 6.04 -3.65 0.15
N VAL A 131 6.64 -3.95 -1.01
CA VAL A 131 5.97 -4.64 -2.11
C VAL A 131 6.90 -5.72 -2.65
N ASN A 132 6.47 -6.98 -2.62
CA ASN A 132 7.24 -8.04 -3.27
C ASN A 132 6.95 -8.12 -4.77
N LEU A 133 7.95 -8.59 -5.51
CA LEU A 133 7.91 -8.71 -6.96
C LEU A 133 7.71 -10.16 -7.38
N THR A 134 6.70 -10.41 -8.19
CA THR A 134 6.44 -11.74 -8.79
C THR A 134 5.61 -11.57 -10.05
N ASP A 135 5.66 -12.55 -10.94
CA ASP A 135 4.77 -12.55 -12.11
C ASP A 135 3.33 -12.81 -11.67
N ARG A 136 2.47 -11.83 -11.91
CA ARG A 136 1.03 -11.89 -11.65
C ARG A 136 0.21 -11.83 -12.94
N SER A 137 0.83 -12.08 -14.10
CA SER A 137 0.15 -11.99 -15.41
C SER A 137 -1.03 -12.95 -15.54
N ALA A 138 -1.05 -14.05 -14.78
CA ALA A 138 -2.19 -14.97 -14.69
C ALA A 138 -3.32 -14.47 -13.78
N PHE A 139 -3.13 -13.36 -13.05
CA PHE A 139 -4.15 -12.79 -12.15
C PHE A 139 -4.80 -11.57 -12.77
N GLN A 140 -6.06 -11.32 -12.40
CA GLN A 140 -6.85 -10.19 -12.87
C GLN A 140 -6.23 -8.83 -12.52
N PHE A 141 -5.55 -8.74 -11.36
CA PHE A 141 -4.98 -7.48 -10.86
C PHE A 141 -3.44 -7.56 -10.81
N PRO A 142 -2.76 -6.60 -11.44
CA PRO A 142 -1.29 -6.55 -11.44
C PRO A 142 -0.71 -6.16 -10.07
N LEU A 143 -1.52 -5.56 -9.20
CA LEU A 143 -1.14 -5.17 -7.84
C LEU A 143 -2.11 -5.80 -6.84
N LEU A 144 -1.56 -6.34 -5.77
CA LEU A 144 -2.28 -6.76 -4.57
C LEU A 144 -1.75 -5.95 -3.39
N ILE A 145 -2.66 -5.39 -2.61
CA ILE A 145 -2.35 -4.68 -1.36
C ILE A 145 -2.74 -5.58 -0.19
N GLY A 146 -1.75 -6.05 0.56
CA GLY A 146 -1.94 -6.93 1.70
C GLY A 146 -2.24 -6.18 3.01
N SER A 147 -2.52 -6.95 4.06
CA SER A 147 -2.99 -6.44 5.35
C SER A 147 -2.01 -5.46 6.02
N GLU A 148 -0.68 -5.68 5.90
CA GLU A 148 0.31 -4.77 6.46
C GLU A 148 0.26 -3.37 5.81
N ALA A 149 0.08 -3.32 4.50
CA ALA A 149 -0.11 -2.06 3.80
C ALA A 149 -1.48 -1.44 4.12
N LEU A 150 -2.55 -2.23 4.18
CA LEU A 150 -3.90 -1.75 4.52
C LEU A 150 -3.94 -1.11 5.92
N LYS A 151 -3.22 -1.66 6.90
CA LYS A 151 -3.06 -1.05 8.23
C LYS A 151 -2.43 0.34 8.15
N ARG A 152 -1.41 0.54 7.30
CA ARG A 152 -0.77 1.85 7.10
C ARG A 152 -1.71 2.88 6.49
N PHE A 153 -2.71 2.43 5.72
CA PHE A 153 -3.76 3.28 5.16
C PHE A 153 -4.96 3.50 6.09
N ASP A 154 -4.95 2.88 7.28
CA ASP A 154 -6.11 2.89 8.20
C ASP A 154 -7.39 2.42 7.51
N ALA A 155 -7.25 1.46 6.59
CA ALA A 155 -8.29 1.06 5.66
C ALA A 155 -9.31 0.12 6.32
N THR A 156 -10.59 0.43 6.13
CA THR A 156 -11.68 -0.53 6.28
C THR A 156 -12.08 -1.02 4.90
N ILE A 157 -12.20 -2.33 4.71
CA ILE A 157 -12.54 -2.91 3.40
C ILE A 157 -14.00 -3.35 3.40
N ASP A 158 -14.78 -2.79 2.47
CA ASP A 158 -16.12 -3.25 2.17
C ASP A 158 -16.06 -4.13 0.90
N PRO A 159 -16.27 -5.45 1.00
CA PRO A 159 -16.18 -6.35 -0.14
C PRO A 159 -17.31 -6.17 -1.17
N ALA A 160 -18.39 -5.44 -0.82
CA ALA A 160 -19.47 -5.13 -1.73
C ALA A 160 -19.12 -3.96 -2.69
N LEU A 161 -18.13 -3.14 -2.32
CA LEU A 161 -17.71 -1.97 -3.07
C LEU A 161 -16.53 -2.28 -4.01
N ARG A 162 -16.46 -1.52 -5.11
CA ARG A 162 -15.34 -1.52 -6.05
C ARG A 162 -15.07 -0.08 -6.48
N TYR A 163 -13.79 0.31 -6.49
CA TYR A 163 -13.34 1.64 -6.90
C TYR A 163 -14.06 2.77 -6.13
N ALA A 164 -14.32 2.53 -4.83
CA ALA A 164 -15.15 3.39 -3.98
C ALA A 164 -14.50 4.76 -3.74
N ILE A 165 -13.16 4.82 -3.72
CA ILE A 165 -12.42 6.07 -3.46
C ILE A 165 -12.04 6.81 -4.75
N GLY A 166 -12.39 6.27 -5.93
CA GLY A 166 -12.11 6.86 -7.24
C GLY A 166 -10.62 6.84 -7.61
N LYS A 167 -10.25 7.73 -8.54
CA LYS A 167 -8.86 7.85 -9.02
C LYS A 167 -7.94 8.45 -7.96
N PRO A 168 -6.64 8.03 -7.91
CA PRO A 168 -5.64 8.61 -7.01
C PRO A 168 -5.40 10.09 -7.30
N ARG A 169 -5.38 10.92 -6.24
CA ARG A 169 -5.24 12.39 -6.31
C ARG A 169 -4.07 12.92 -5.45
N CYS A 170 -3.08 12.08 -5.16
CA CYS A 170 -1.89 12.54 -4.45
C CYS A 170 -0.98 13.35 -5.38
N ALA A 171 -0.33 14.39 -4.83
CA ALA A 171 0.68 15.14 -5.55
C ALA A 171 1.83 14.24 -6.01
N SER A 172 2.31 14.44 -7.24
CA SER A 172 3.53 13.78 -7.71
C SER A 172 4.74 14.30 -6.94
N ILE A 173 5.82 13.50 -6.87
CA ILE A 173 7.07 13.90 -6.20
C ILE A 173 7.63 15.18 -6.81
N ALA A 174 7.41 15.43 -8.12
CA ALA A 174 7.84 16.62 -8.83
C ALA A 174 7.21 17.94 -8.31
N GLN A 175 6.06 17.90 -7.65
CA GLN A 175 5.37 19.08 -7.09
C GLN A 175 5.79 19.45 -5.67
N LYS A 176 6.65 18.64 -5.02
CA LYS A 176 7.16 18.91 -3.66
C LYS A 176 8.53 19.59 -3.63
N ALA A 177 9.13 19.88 -4.79
CA ALA A 177 10.47 20.47 -4.93
C ALA A 177 10.46 21.97 -5.30
N GLU A 178 9.30 22.67 -5.18
CA GLU A 178 9.18 24.13 -5.28
C GLU A 178 8.93 24.77 -3.90
#